data_440344d2c2471a0b26cbd59167d9845a
#
_entry.id   440344d2c2471a0b26cbd59167d9845a
#
_cell.length_a   1.000
_cell.length_b   1.000
_cell.length_c   1.000
_cell.angle_alpha   90.00
_cell.angle_beta   90.00
_cell.angle_gamma   90.00
#
_symmetry.space_group_name_H-M   'P 1'
#
loop_
_entity.id
_entity.type
_entity.pdbx_description
1 polymer ?
#
loop_
_entity_poly.entity_id
_entity_poly.type
_entity_poly.pdbx_seq_one_letter_code
_entity_poly.pdbx_strand_id
1 'polypeptide(L)'
;MKRMRRSSPARLARQLSIPKSRGLEAVLKAQLIEAIVREISRRGLTHADVAGRSELARSAVTGILSGSLQKVTIDRVLRLLEAVGLEASVRVRRAA
;
A
#
# COMPACT_ATOMS: atom_id res chain seq x y z
N MET A 1 9.29 14.24 21.71
CA MET A 1 7.89 13.96 21.37
C MET A 1 7.62 12.47 21.40
N LYS A 2 6.60 12.05 22.08
CA LYS A 2 6.30 10.63 22.17
C LYS A 2 5.60 10.16 20.91
N ARG A 3 6.20 9.20 20.23
CA ARG A 3 5.62 8.63 19.02
C ARG A 3 4.43 7.74 19.37
N MET A 4 3.31 7.94 18.71
CA MET A 4 2.17 7.04 18.86
C MET A 4 2.55 5.65 18.36
N ARG A 5 2.38 4.66 19.21
CA ARG A 5 2.73 3.29 18.86
C ARG A 5 1.65 2.68 17.97
N ARG A 6 2.01 2.25 16.80
CA ARG A 6 1.09 1.52 15.93
C ARG A 6 0.96 0.09 16.40
N SER A 7 -0.25 -0.46 16.32
CA SER A 7 -0.46 -1.88 16.57
C SER A 7 0.31 -2.71 15.55
N SER A 8 0.94 -3.79 15.98
CA SER A 8 1.57 -4.72 15.05
C SER A 8 0.51 -5.41 14.19
N PRO A 9 0.82 -5.82 12.96
CA PRO A 9 -0.12 -6.55 12.11
C PRO A 9 -0.69 -7.79 12.79
N ALA A 10 0.13 -8.52 13.53
CA ALA A 10 -0.31 -9.71 14.25
C ALA A 10 -1.31 -9.38 15.35
N ARG A 11 -1.06 -8.31 16.10
CA ARG A 11 -1.96 -7.89 17.16
C ARG A 11 -3.30 -7.41 16.61
N LEU A 12 -3.27 -6.64 15.53
CA LEU A 12 -4.48 -6.17 14.87
C LEU A 12 -5.29 -7.33 14.33
N ALA A 13 -4.67 -8.31 13.71
CA ALA A 13 -5.33 -9.48 13.18
C ALA A 13 -6.06 -10.26 14.28
N ARG A 14 -5.44 -10.41 15.45
CA ARG A 14 -6.08 -11.08 16.59
C ARG A 14 -7.29 -10.31 17.10
N GLN A 15 -7.18 -9.00 17.20
CA GLN A 15 -8.29 -8.14 17.66
C GLN A 15 -9.46 -8.20 16.72
N LEU A 16 -9.22 -8.32 15.43
CA LEU A 16 -10.25 -8.36 14.40
C LEU A 16 -10.69 -9.78 14.04
N SER A 17 -10.13 -10.78 14.72
CA SER A 17 -10.43 -12.21 14.46
C SER A 17 -10.15 -12.60 13.00
N ILE A 18 -9.12 -12.02 12.39
CA ILE A 18 -8.69 -12.33 11.02
C ILE A 18 -7.34 -13.06 11.05
N PRO A 19 -7.02 -13.85 10.02
CA PRO A 19 -5.72 -14.49 9.94
C PRO A 19 -4.59 -13.46 10.01
N LYS A 20 -3.52 -13.81 10.70
CA LYS A 20 -2.34 -12.96 10.88
C LYS A 20 -1.76 -12.48 9.55
N SER A 21 -1.71 -13.36 8.55
CA SER A 21 -1.21 -13.04 7.23
C SER A 21 -2.07 -11.99 6.52
N ARG A 22 -3.38 -12.05 6.68
CA ARG A 22 -4.29 -11.05 6.11
C ARG A 22 -4.15 -9.69 6.78
N GLY A 23 -3.95 -9.67 8.08
CA GLY A 23 -3.68 -8.43 8.81
C GLY A 23 -2.42 -7.76 8.32
N LEU A 24 -1.36 -8.54 8.14
CA LEU A 24 -0.09 -8.03 7.60
C LEU A 24 -0.26 -7.51 6.17
N GLU A 25 -0.94 -8.26 5.32
CA GLU A 25 -1.17 -7.86 3.93
C GLU A 25 -1.91 -6.52 3.86
N ALA A 26 -2.96 -6.36 4.65
CA ALA A 26 -3.73 -5.11 4.68
C ALA A 26 -2.89 -3.92 5.11
N VAL A 27 -2.05 -4.10 6.13
CA VAL A 27 -1.16 -3.04 6.62
C VAL A 27 -0.11 -2.68 5.57
N LEU A 28 0.49 -3.68 4.93
CA LEU A 28 1.49 -3.44 3.88
C LEU A 28 0.88 -2.69 2.70
N LYS A 29 -0.29 -3.10 2.23
CA LYS A 29 -0.99 -2.41 1.15
C LYS A 29 -1.27 -0.96 1.51
N ALA A 30 -1.77 -0.72 2.72
CA ALA A 30 -2.07 0.64 3.18
C ALA A 30 -0.84 1.52 3.23
N GLN A 31 0.27 1.00 3.74
CA GLN A 31 1.54 1.75 3.81
C GLN A 31 2.08 2.07 2.42
N LEU A 32 2.03 1.12 1.51
CA LEU A 32 2.50 1.32 0.15
C LEU A 32 1.64 2.35 -0.59
N ILE A 33 0.33 2.24 -0.47
CA ILE A 33 -0.60 3.17 -1.11
C ILE A 33 -0.42 4.59 -0.55
N GLU A 34 -0.24 4.73 0.76
CA GLU A 34 0.03 6.03 1.37
C GLU A 34 1.27 6.68 0.78
N ALA A 35 2.34 5.92 0.62
CA ALA A 35 3.58 6.42 0.02
C ALA A 35 3.37 6.83 -1.44
N ILE A 36 2.61 6.03 -2.20
CA ILE A 36 2.31 6.32 -3.60
C ILE A 36 1.50 7.62 -3.72
N VAL A 37 0.45 7.76 -2.93
CA VAL A 37 -0.40 8.97 -2.94
C VAL A 37 0.42 10.19 -2.60
N ARG A 38 1.31 10.09 -1.62
CA ARG A 38 2.19 11.18 -1.22
C ARG A 38 3.13 11.60 -2.35
N GLU A 39 3.68 10.62 -3.06
CA GLU A 39 4.58 10.90 -4.19
C GLU A 39 3.83 11.50 -5.38
N ILE A 40 2.63 11.02 -5.68
CA ILE A 40 1.77 11.58 -6.71
C ILE A 40 1.49 13.06 -6.42
N SER A 41 1.13 13.38 -5.19
CA SER A 41 0.86 14.75 -4.76
C SER A 41 2.11 15.63 -4.89
N ARG A 42 3.25 15.14 -4.42
CA ARG A 42 4.52 15.87 -4.46
C ARG A 42 4.94 16.21 -5.88
N ARG A 43 4.71 15.32 -6.83
CA ARG A 43 5.15 15.48 -8.22
C ARG A 43 4.06 16.03 -9.13
N GLY A 44 2.84 16.25 -8.62
CA GLY A 44 1.72 16.74 -9.42
C GLY A 44 1.29 15.77 -10.52
N LEU A 45 1.40 14.46 -10.28
CA LEU A 45 1.00 13.46 -11.27
C LEU A 45 -0.53 13.31 -11.30
N THR A 46 -1.06 13.04 -12.48
CA THR A 46 -2.47 12.68 -12.63
C THR A 46 -2.65 11.17 -12.58
N HIS A 47 -3.89 10.70 -12.34
CA HIS A 47 -4.19 9.28 -12.43
C HIS A 47 -3.92 8.73 -13.84
N ALA A 48 -4.12 9.55 -14.88
CA ALA A 48 -3.81 9.18 -16.26
C ALA A 48 -2.30 8.96 -16.45
N ASP A 49 -1.45 9.82 -15.85
CA ASP A 49 0.00 9.67 -15.90
C ASP A 49 0.42 8.34 -15.25
N VAL A 50 -0.13 8.04 -14.10
CA VAL A 50 0.18 6.82 -13.36
C VAL A 50 -0.32 5.60 -14.12
N ALA A 51 -1.50 5.66 -14.71
CA ALA A 51 -2.04 4.60 -15.54
C ALA A 51 -1.13 4.29 -16.73
N GLY A 52 -0.67 5.31 -17.42
CA GLY A 52 0.25 5.14 -18.56
C GLY A 52 1.55 4.49 -18.17
N ARG A 53 2.10 4.84 -17.01
CA ARG A 53 3.38 4.30 -16.53
C ARG A 53 3.27 2.87 -15.98
N SER A 54 2.12 2.56 -15.36
CA SER A 54 1.91 1.25 -14.72
C SER A 54 1.32 0.20 -15.64
N GLU A 55 0.86 0.61 -16.82
CA GLU A 55 0.11 -0.23 -17.76
C GLU A 55 -1.21 -0.75 -17.17
N LEU A 56 -1.72 -0.08 -16.16
CA LEU A 56 -3.04 -0.36 -15.59
C LEU A 56 -4.07 0.61 -16.16
N ALA A 57 -5.32 0.19 -16.22
CA ALA A 57 -6.41 1.07 -16.64
C ALA A 57 -6.56 2.20 -15.63
N ARG A 58 -6.91 3.40 -16.11
CA ARG A 58 -7.12 4.57 -15.25
C ARG A 58 -8.14 4.30 -14.14
N SER A 59 -9.22 3.58 -14.45
CA SER A 59 -10.23 3.21 -13.46
C SER A 59 -9.65 2.31 -12.36
N ALA A 60 -8.75 1.40 -12.71
CA ALA A 60 -8.07 0.56 -11.73
C ALA A 60 -7.16 1.40 -10.82
N VAL A 61 -6.40 2.34 -11.38
CA VAL A 61 -5.55 3.25 -10.61
C VAL A 61 -6.40 4.07 -9.64
N THR A 62 -7.48 4.66 -10.12
CA THR A 62 -8.39 5.44 -9.29
C THR A 62 -8.98 4.60 -8.16
N GLY A 63 -9.43 3.38 -8.46
CA GLY A 63 -9.97 2.47 -7.46
C GLY A 63 -8.97 2.10 -6.38
N ILE A 64 -7.73 1.81 -6.76
CA ILE A 64 -6.66 1.46 -5.82
C ILE A 64 -6.34 2.64 -4.92
N LEU A 65 -6.16 3.82 -5.50
CA LEU A 65 -5.78 5.02 -4.75
C LEU A 65 -6.90 5.56 -3.87
N SER A 66 -8.15 5.20 -4.15
CA SER A 66 -9.28 5.60 -3.31
C SER A 66 -9.49 4.72 -2.08
N GLY A 67 -8.67 3.70 -1.90
CA GLY A 67 -8.67 2.90 -0.68
C GLY A 67 -9.47 1.61 -0.71
N SER A 68 -9.91 1.17 -1.90
CA SER A 68 -10.60 -0.13 -2.03
C SER A 68 -9.61 -1.29 -1.91
N LEU A 69 -9.12 -1.53 -0.69
CA LEU A 69 -8.04 -2.50 -0.43
C LEU A 69 -8.45 -3.96 -0.60
N GLN A 70 -9.73 -4.28 -0.49
CA GLN A 70 -10.19 -5.67 -0.46
C GLN A 70 -9.95 -6.44 -1.75
N LYS A 71 -10.00 -5.76 -2.89
CA LYS A 71 -9.84 -6.39 -4.21
C LYS A 71 -8.52 -6.08 -4.88
N VAL A 72 -7.63 -5.44 -4.15
CA VAL A 72 -6.33 -5.01 -4.69
C VAL A 72 -5.27 -6.04 -4.34
N THR A 73 -4.52 -6.49 -5.33
CA THR A 73 -3.40 -7.39 -5.12
C THR A 73 -2.12 -6.60 -4.80
N ILE A 74 -1.24 -7.20 -4.04
CA ILE A 74 0.09 -6.62 -3.77
C ILE A 74 0.83 -6.36 -5.08
N ASP A 75 0.70 -7.25 -6.05
CA ASP A 75 1.34 -7.09 -7.36
C ASP A 75 0.96 -5.75 -8.00
N ARG A 76 -0.32 -5.42 -8.02
CA ARG A 76 -0.79 -4.16 -8.60
C ARG A 76 -0.30 -2.95 -7.83
N VAL A 77 -0.26 -3.04 -6.50
CA VAL A 77 0.26 -1.96 -5.66
C VAL A 77 1.74 -1.73 -5.95
N LEU A 78 2.52 -2.81 -6.09
CA LEU A 78 3.94 -2.72 -6.43
C LEU A 78 4.16 -2.11 -7.82
N ARG A 79 3.29 -2.41 -8.77
CA ARG A 79 3.34 -1.77 -10.10
C ARG A 79 3.13 -0.27 -10.01
N LEU A 80 2.19 0.17 -9.17
CA LEU A 80 1.97 1.60 -8.97
C LEU A 80 3.15 2.27 -8.28
N LEU A 81 3.73 1.60 -7.28
CA LEU A 81 4.90 2.09 -6.57
C LEU A 81 6.05 2.35 -7.55
N GLU A 82 6.35 1.37 -8.39
CA GLU A 82 7.38 1.47 -9.41
C GLU A 82 7.05 2.58 -10.43
N ALA A 83 5.80 2.67 -10.84
CA ALA A 83 5.35 3.66 -11.83
C ALA A 83 5.57 5.10 -11.37
N VAL A 84 5.49 5.36 -10.06
CA VAL A 84 5.76 6.69 -9.51
C VAL A 84 7.21 6.89 -9.09
N GLY A 85 8.09 5.93 -9.39
CA GLY A 85 9.53 6.05 -9.15
C GLY A 85 9.96 5.72 -7.74
N LEU A 86 9.15 4.98 -6.99
CA LEU A 86 9.50 4.56 -5.65
C LEU A 86 10.01 3.12 -5.63
N GLU A 87 10.77 2.80 -4.60
CA GLU A 87 11.23 1.45 -4.32
C GLU A 87 10.80 1.05 -2.92
N ALA A 88 10.58 -0.23 -2.71
CA ALA A 88 10.32 -0.77 -1.39
C ALA A 88 11.36 -1.81 -1.05
N SER A 89 11.75 -1.86 0.22
CA SER A 89 12.62 -2.91 0.72
C SER A 89 11.89 -3.67 1.82
N VAL A 90 12.24 -4.94 1.98
CA VAL A 90 11.64 -5.80 2.99
C VAL A 90 12.68 -6.14 4.05
N ARG A 91 12.30 -5.97 5.30
CA ARG A 91 13.12 -6.38 6.43
C ARG A 91 12.40 -7.49 7.18
N VAL A 92 13.05 -8.64 7.26
CA VAL A 92 12.49 -9.80 7.94
C VAL A 92 13.25 -10.03 9.24
N ARG A 93 12.51 -10.35 10.29
CA ARG A 93 13.06 -10.62 11.59
C ARG A 93 12.32 -11.78 12.23
N ARG A 94 12.93 -12.39 13.25
CA ARG A 94 12.25 -13.43 14.01
C ARG A 94 11.11 -12.81 14.80
N ALA A 95 9.98 -13.52 14.87
CA ALA A 95 8.89 -13.14 15.75
C ALA A 95 9.32 -13.31 17.20
N ALA A 96 8.96 -12.35 18.03
CA ALA A 96 9.28 -12.42 19.46
C ALA A 96 8.43 -13.46 20.18
#